data_b6e903ece541450b9b6935c06ac6210a
#
_entry.id   b6e903ece541450b9b6935c06ac6210a
#
_cell.length_a   1.000
_cell.length_b   1.000
_cell.length_c   1.000
_cell.angle_alpha   90.00
_cell.angle_beta   90.00
_cell.angle_gamma   90.00
#
_symmetry.space_group_name_H-M   'P 1'
#
loop_
_entity.id
_entity.type
_entity.pdbx_description
1 polymer ?
#
loop_
_entity_poly.entity_id
_entity_poly.type
_entity_poly.pdbx_seq_one_letter_code
_entity_poly.pdbx_strand_id
1 'polypeptide(L)'
;MKYLDKYIVVCKWVESYENPIILKKDEKVVVNLAIKETDLEWVNWVWCIAGNGMTGWVPIQILNVCETLPNERQIAIALEDYSAYELPVNQDEIVIGSRCLNGWLWCRKENSTKKGWVPIRC
;
A
#
# COMPACT_ATOMS: atom_id res chain seq x y z
N MET A 1 -14.30 6.51 -18.09
CA MET A 1 -15.10 6.07 -16.92
C MET A 1 -14.47 4.82 -16.34
N LYS A 2 -14.26 4.82 -15.04
CA LYS A 2 -13.78 3.64 -14.34
C LYS A 2 -14.97 2.81 -13.86
N TYR A 3 -14.94 1.52 -14.14
CA TYR A 3 -15.89 0.59 -13.55
C TYR A 3 -15.37 0.11 -12.22
N LEU A 4 -16.24 0.10 -11.22
CA LEU A 4 -15.93 -0.43 -9.90
C LEU A 4 -16.49 -1.85 -9.81
N ASP A 5 -15.63 -2.79 -9.46
CA ASP A 5 -16.04 -4.20 -9.35
C ASP A 5 -16.36 -4.54 -7.90
N LYS A 6 -17.39 -5.37 -7.73
CA LYS A 6 -17.75 -5.93 -6.43
C LYS A 6 -17.08 -7.28 -6.24
N TYR A 7 -16.56 -7.50 -5.04
CA TYR A 7 -15.91 -8.76 -4.66
C TYR A 7 -16.45 -9.22 -3.32
N ILE A 8 -16.53 -10.54 -3.15
CA ILE A 8 -16.88 -11.13 -1.86
C ILE A 8 -15.60 -11.53 -1.14
N VAL A 9 -15.51 -11.18 0.15
CA VAL A 9 -14.35 -11.53 0.98
C VAL A 9 -14.45 -13.00 1.36
N VAL A 10 -13.39 -13.77 1.10
CA VAL A 10 -13.36 -15.21 1.38
C VAL A 10 -12.57 -15.55 2.65
N CYS A 11 -11.81 -14.63 3.19
CA CYS A 11 -11.13 -14.82 4.47
C CYS A 11 -11.02 -13.51 5.24
N LYS A 12 -10.94 -13.62 6.57
CA LYS A 12 -10.78 -12.44 7.43
C LYS A 12 -9.40 -11.82 7.24
N TRP A 13 -9.33 -10.49 7.23
CA TRP A 13 -8.09 -9.73 7.23
C TRP A 13 -8.11 -8.66 8.31
N VAL A 14 -7.00 -8.53 9.02
CA VAL A 14 -6.77 -7.42 9.96
C VAL A 14 -5.54 -6.65 9.53
N GLU A 15 -5.48 -5.37 9.86
CA GLU A 15 -4.36 -4.52 9.48
C GLU A 15 -3.05 -5.02 10.10
N SER A 16 -1.96 -4.96 9.29
CA SER A 16 -0.61 -5.35 9.73
C SER A 16 0.07 -4.28 10.56
N TYR A 17 -0.30 -3.01 10.35
CA TYR A 17 0.35 -1.85 11.00
C TYR A 17 -0.68 -0.85 11.48
N GLU A 18 -0.47 -0.31 12.69
CA GLU A 18 -1.39 0.65 13.31
C GLU A 18 -1.28 2.05 12.68
N ASN A 19 -0.07 2.45 12.31
CA ASN A 19 0.21 3.80 11.78
C ASN A 19 0.74 3.69 10.36
N PRO A 20 -0.15 3.55 9.37
CA PRO A 20 0.26 3.40 7.98
C PRO A 20 0.89 4.67 7.45
N ILE A 21 1.95 4.53 6.64
CA ILE A 21 2.55 5.65 5.94
C ILE A 21 1.56 6.25 4.96
N ILE A 22 1.52 7.59 4.90
CA ILE A 22 0.69 8.34 3.96
C ILE A 22 1.61 9.30 3.22
N LEU A 23 1.54 9.29 1.89
CA LEU A 23 2.35 10.13 1.03
C LEU A 23 1.45 11.01 0.18
N LYS A 24 1.91 12.23 -0.09
CA LYS A 24 1.32 13.11 -1.08
C LYS A 24 2.15 13.07 -2.35
N LYS A 25 1.51 13.27 -3.50
CA LYS A 25 2.20 13.42 -4.77
C LYS A 25 3.34 14.44 -4.63
N ASP A 26 4.49 14.12 -5.22
CA ASP A 26 5.71 14.93 -5.22
C ASP A 26 6.45 14.98 -3.87
N GLU A 27 5.96 14.29 -2.85
CA GLU A 27 6.66 14.18 -1.56
C GLU A 27 7.92 13.33 -1.70
N LYS A 28 9.02 13.77 -1.04
CA LYS A 28 10.26 13.00 -0.99
C LYS A 28 10.22 11.98 0.13
N VAL A 29 10.73 10.79 -0.15
CA VAL A 29 10.89 9.72 0.85
C VAL A 29 12.28 9.12 0.75
N VAL A 30 12.74 8.55 1.86
CA VAL A 30 13.95 7.73 1.87
C VAL A 30 13.52 6.27 1.78
N VAL A 31 14.05 5.58 0.78
CA VAL A 31 13.84 4.14 0.60
C VAL A 31 15.00 3.41 1.28
N ASN A 32 14.70 2.44 2.11
CA ASN A 32 15.69 1.59 2.76
C ASN A 32 15.59 0.16 2.23
N LEU A 33 16.46 -0.17 1.26
CA LEU A 33 16.46 -1.47 0.61
C LEU A 33 17.04 -2.58 1.50
N ALA A 34 17.67 -2.24 2.62
CA ALA A 34 18.16 -3.23 3.58
C ALA A 34 17.02 -3.91 4.34
N ILE A 35 15.87 -3.26 4.46
CA ILE A 35 14.68 -3.84 5.08
C ILE A 35 13.92 -4.60 4.01
N LYS A 36 13.77 -5.91 4.20
CA LYS A 36 13.13 -6.80 3.24
C LYS A 36 12.04 -7.60 3.93
N GLU A 37 10.95 -7.79 3.21
CA GLU A 37 9.89 -8.71 3.62
C GLU A 37 10.12 -10.06 2.97
N THR A 38 9.98 -11.12 3.76
CA THR A 38 10.16 -12.50 3.27
C THR A 38 8.88 -13.10 2.70
N ASP A 39 7.73 -12.48 2.97
CA ASP A 39 6.45 -12.92 2.42
C ASP A 39 6.38 -12.59 0.93
N LEU A 40 6.01 -13.60 0.12
CA LEU A 40 5.88 -13.44 -1.33
C LEU A 40 4.83 -12.39 -1.73
N GLU A 41 3.89 -12.09 -0.86
CA GLU A 41 2.86 -11.06 -1.10
C GLU A 41 3.44 -9.64 -1.09
N TRP A 42 4.66 -9.48 -0.58
CA TRP A 42 5.32 -8.17 -0.48
C TRP A 42 6.35 -7.93 -1.59
N VAL A 43 6.34 -8.74 -2.64
CA VAL A 43 7.19 -8.52 -3.82
C VAL A 43 6.82 -7.18 -4.47
N ASN A 44 7.84 -6.42 -4.87
CA ASN A 44 7.72 -5.07 -5.44
C ASN A 44 7.26 -3.99 -4.44
N TRP A 45 7.41 -4.26 -3.16
CA TRP A 45 7.23 -3.28 -2.10
C TRP A 45 8.58 -2.90 -1.52
N VAL A 46 8.75 -1.64 -1.17
CA VAL A 46 9.97 -1.14 -0.53
C VAL A 46 9.63 -0.40 0.75
N TRP A 47 10.52 -0.51 1.73
CA TRP A 47 10.36 0.17 3.01
C TRP A 47 10.76 1.63 2.85
N CYS A 48 9.88 2.53 3.23
CA CYS A 48 10.08 3.97 3.08
C CYS A 48 9.94 4.71 4.40
N ILE A 49 10.65 5.83 4.51
CA ILE A 49 10.58 6.76 5.61
C ILE A 49 10.12 8.11 5.02
N ALA A 50 8.96 8.57 5.44
CA ALA A 50 8.44 9.87 5.01
C ALA A 50 9.11 11.02 5.77
N GLY A 51 8.97 12.24 5.27
CA GLY A 51 9.55 13.42 5.88
C GLY A 51 9.08 13.68 7.31
N ASN A 52 7.87 13.22 7.66
CA ASN A 52 7.34 13.32 9.03
C ASN A 52 7.78 12.19 9.96
N GLY A 53 8.67 11.30 9.50
CA GLY A 53 9.18 10.18 10.28
C GLY A 53 8.34 8.92 10.23
N MET A 54 7.15 8.94 9.61
CA MET A 54 6.34 7.74 9.45
C MET A 54 7.01 6.77 8.49
N THR A 55 6.89 5.48 8.77
CA THR A 55 7.50 4.41 7.99
C THR A 55 6.44 3.44 7.49
N GLY A 56 6.73 2.75 6.40
CA GLY A 56 5.84 1.73 5.87
C GLY A 56 6.27 1.22 4.52
N TRP A 57 5.53 0.23 4.03
CA TRP A 57 5.73 -0.37 2.72
C TRP A 57 5.04 0.44 1.65
N VAL A 58 5.76 0.72 0.57
CA VAL A 58 5.26 1.49 -0.57
C VAL A 58 5.53 0.71 -1.84
N PRO A 59 4.55 0.60 -2.76
CA PRO A 59 4.79 -0.09 -4.02
C PRO A 59 5.77 0.69 -4.88
N ILE A 60 6.72 -0.02 -5.49
CA ILE A 60 7.76 0.63 -6.30
C ILE A 60 7.18 1.40 -7.48
N GLN A 61 6.00 1.00 -7.97
CA GLN A 61 5.36 1.62 -9.14
C GLN A 61 4.96 3.08 -8.91
N ILE A 62 4.78 3.50 -7.65
CA ILE A 62 4.38 4.89 -7.36
C ILE A 62 5.57 5.77 -6.98
N LEU A 63 6.79 5.25 -7.10
CA LEU A 63 8.00 5.97 -6.73
C LEU A 63 8.89 6.24 -7.94
N ASN A 64 9.46 7.44 -7.99
CA ASN A 64 10.52 7.80 -8.93
C ASN A 64 11.81 7.99 -8.14
N VAL A 65 12.76 7.08 -8.31
CA VAL A 65 14.05 7.17 -7.62
C VAL A 65 14.87 8.29 -8.24
N CYS A 66 15.27 9.24 -7.41
CA CYS A 66 16.04 10.43 -7.85
C CYS A 66 17.50 10.33 -7.52
N GLU A 67 17.88 9.61 -6.46
CA GLU A 67 19.25 9.54 -5.99
C GLU A 67 19.51 8.23 -5.27
N THR A 68 20.70 7.67 -5.49
CA THR A 68 21.17 6.48 -4.77
C THR A 68 22.15 6.93 -3.69
N LEU A 69 21.91 6.48 -2.46
CA LEU A 69 22.72 6.80 -1.30
C LEU A 69 23.50 5.58 -0.82
N PRO A 70 24.52 5.76 0.05
CA PRO A 70 25.19 4.63 0.69
C PRO A 70 24.26 3.78 1.54
N ASN A 71 24.71 2.56 1.89
CA ASN A 71 24.02 1.65 2.80
C ASN A 71 22.63 1.21 2.30
N GLU A 72 22.51 0.94 1.00
CA GLU A 72 21.29 0.44 0.38
C GLU A 72 20.10 1.40 0.55
N ARG A 73 20.35 2.71 0.51
CA ARG A 73 19.30 3.72 0.60
C ARG A 73 19.16 4.49 -0.70
N GLN A 74 17.97 5.02 -0.91
CA GLN A 74 17.65 5.84 -2.08
C GLN A 74 16.76 7.00 -1.65
N ILE A 75 16.80 8.08 -2.42
CA ILE A 75 15.80 9.14 -2.32
C ILE A 75 14.86 8.98 -3.50
N ALA A 76 13.57 8.98 -3.23
CA ALA A 76 12.53 8.86 -4.24
C ALA A 76 11.45 9.92 -4.03
N ILE A 77 10.70 10.17 -5.08
CA ILE A 77 9.56 11.08 -5.07
C ILE A 77 8.30 10.30 -5.36
N ALA A 78 7.24 10.52 -4.58
CA ALA A 78 5.95 9.91 -4.81
C ALA A 78 5.34 10.47 -6.10
N LEU A 79 4.94 9.57 -7.01
CA LEU A 79 4.32 9.95 -8.28
C LEU A 79 2.83 10.25 -8.13
N GLU A 80 2.23 9.83 -7.04
CA GLU A 80 0.81 10.02 -6.74
C GLU A 80 0.60 9.97 -5.22
N ASP A 81 -0.58 10.38 -4.77
CA ASP A 81 -0.98 10.21 -3.38
C ASP A 81 -1.07 8.73 -3.05
N TYR A 82 -0.60 8.34 -1.86
CA TYR A 82 -0.60 6.95 -1.43
C TYR A 82 -0.90 6.85 0.07
N SER A 83 -1.66 5.82 0.45
CA SER A 83 -1.86 5.43 1.82
C SER A 83 -1.62 3.93 1.95
N ALA A 84 -0.84 3.52 2.94
CA ALA A 84 -0.62 2.11 3.25
C ALA A 84 -1.71 1.52 4.16
N TYR A 85 -2.81 2.24 4.38
CA TYR A 85 -3.90 1.77 5.21
C TYR A 85 -4.49 0.47 4.66
N GLU A 86 -4.52 -0.55 5.52
CA GLU A 86 -5.14 -1.83 5.21
C GLU A 86 -6.53 -1.85 5.79
N LEU A 87 -7.50 -2.32 5.00
CA LEU A 87 -8.91 -2.35 5.41
C LEU A 87 -9.21 -3.67 6.12
N PRO A 88 -9.57 -3.64 7.41
CA PRO A 88 -10.01 -4.86 8.09
C PRO A 88 -11.33 -5.35 7.50
N VAL A 89 -11.39 -6.61 7.13
CA VAL A 89 -12.59 -7.23 6.54
C VAL A 89 -12.84 -8.59 7.14
N ASN A 90 -14.11 -9.00 7.16
CA ASN A 90 -14.54 -10.33 7.58
C ASN A 90 -15.02 -11.14 6.39
N GLN A 91 -14.99 -12.47 6.55
CA GLN A 91 -15.53 -13.37 5.54
C GLN A 91 -16.97 -12.99 5.19
N ASP A 92 -17.32 -13.13 3.92
CA ASP A 92 -18.64 -12.87 3.34
C ASP A 92 -19.03 -11.39 3.25
N GLU A 93 -18.19 -10.46 3.68
CA GLU A 93 -18.42 -9.05 3.40
C GLU A 93 -18.20 -8.74 1.92
N ILE A 94 -18.91 -7.74 1.41
CA ILE A 94 -18.77 -7.28 0.03
C ILE A 94 -17.94 -5.99 0.03
N VAL A 95 -16.92 -5.97 -0.83
CA VAL A 95 -16.08 -4.80 -1.03
C VAL A 95 -16.18 -4.34 -2.49
N ILE A 96 -16.04 -3.04 -2.70
CA ILE A 96 -16.03 -2.43 -4.03
C ILE A 96 -14.59 -2.01 -4.31
N GLY A 97 -13.97 -2.69 -5.27
CA GLY A 97 -12.57 -2.48 -5.62
C GLY A 97 -12.41 -1.52 -6.78
N SER A 98 -11.37 -0.69 -6.73
CA SER A 98 -11.07 0.28 -7.78
C SER A 98 -9.68 0.11 -8.38
N ARG A 99 -8.75 -0.57 -7.72
CA ARG A 99 -7.39 -0.73 -8.21
C ARG A 99 -6.72 -1.94 -7.59
N CYS A 100 -6.04 -2.72 -8.43
CA CYS A 100 -5.17 -3.82 -7.97
C CYS A 100 -3.72 -3.43 -8.15
N LEU A 101 -2.89 -3.72 -7.15
CA LEU A 101 -1.47 -3.41 -7.20
C LEU A 101 -0.69 -4.41 -6.35
N ASN A 102 0.27 -5.11 -6.98
CA ASN A 102 1.16 -6.07 -6.29
C ASN A 102 0.42 -7.10 -5.42
N GLY A 103 -0.73 -7.58 -5.89
CA GLY A 103 -1.51 -8.59 -5.16
C GLY A 103 -2.46 -8.02 -4.11
N TRP A 104 -2.65 -6.71 -4.09
CA TRP A 104 -3.56 -6.03 -3.17
C TRP A 104 -4.63 -5.26 -3.94
N LEU A 105 -5.83 -5.20 -3.36
CA LEU A 105 -6.97 -4.47 -3.91
C LEU A 105 -7.25 -3.24 -3.05
N TRP A 106 -7.24 -2.06 -3.66
CA TRP A 106 -7.71 -0.84 -3.02
C TRP A 106 -9.23 -0.82 -3.12
N CYS A 107 -9.91 -0.86 -1.99
CA CYS A 107 -11.35 -1.04 -1.94
C CYS A 107 -11.99 -0.40 -0.71
N ARG A 108 -13.31 -0.41 -0.69
CA ARG A 108 -14.12 -0.04 0.46
C ARG A 108 -15.21 -1.09 0.68
N LYS A 109 -15.70 -1.19 1.90
CA LYS A 109 -16.89 -2.01 2.15
C LYS A 109 -18.10 -1.36 1.47
N GLU A 110 -19.05 -2.18 1.03
CA GLU A 110 -20.22 -1.71 0.29
C GLU A 110 -20.99 -0.60 1.03
N ASN A 111 -21.06 -0.70 2.35
CA ASN A 111 -21.83 0.23 3.20
C ASN A 111 -20.95 1.30 3.88
N SER A 112 -19.72 1.51 3.41
CA SER A 112 -18.79 2.44 4.04
C SER A 112 -18.04 3.23 2.98
N THR A 113 -17.59 4.44 3.34
CA THR A 113 -16.74 5.26 2.48
C THR A 113 -15.25 5.07 2.78
N LYS A 114 -14.93 4.36 3.86
CA LYS A 114 -13.54 4.13 4.28
C LYS A 114 -12.87 3.15 3.32
N LYS A 115 -11.72 3.56 2.78
CA LYS A 115 -10.95 2.79 1.79
C LYS A 115 -9.66 2.25 2.38
N GLY A 116 -9.21 1.12 1.86
CA GLY A 116 -7.93 0.54 2.25
C GLY A 116 -7.58 -0.65 1.37
N TRP A 117 -6.41 -1.21 1.64
CA TRP A 117 -5.88 -2.36 0.91
C TRP A 117 -6.33 -3.67 1.54
N VAL A 118 -6.71 -4.62 0.71
CA VAL A 118 -7.03 -5.99 1.10
C VAL A 118 -6.25 -6.93 0.18
N PRO A 119 -5.57 -7.97 0.73
CA PRO A 119 -4.90 -8.95 -0.13
C PRO A 119 -5.89 -9.62 -1.07
N ILE A 120 -5.51 -9.76 -2.34
CA ILE A 120 -6.41 -10.37 -3.35
C ILE A 120 -6.77 -11.82 -3.00
N ARG A 121 -5.90 -12.55 -2.27
CA ARG A 121 -6.21 -13.90 -1.80
C ARG A 121 -7.39 -13.95 -0.80
N CYS A 122 -7.75 -12.84 -0.23
CA CYS A 122 -8.90 -12.71 0.65
C CYS A 122 -10.09 -12.12 -0.08
#